data_ffbd77d87f7b43358a1dc8a0093e6ec8
#
_entry.id   ffbd77d87f7b43358a1dc8a0093e6ec8
#
_cell.length_a   1.000
_cell.length_b   1.000
_cell.length_c   1.000
_cell.angle_alpha   90.00
_cell.angle_beta   90.00
_cell.angle_gamma   90.00
#
_symmetry.space_group_name_H-M   'P 1'
#
loop_
_entity.id
_entity.type
_entity.pdbx_description
1 polymer ?
#
loop_
_entity_poly.entity_id
_entity_poly.type
_entity_poly.pdbx_seq_one_letter_code
_entity_poly.pdbx_strand_id
1 'polypeptide(L)'
;MNSATHPLSALPLLRARRVVVKVGSALVVDAQEGSPNRAWLESLAADVAAIRARGQEVLLVSSGAIALGRRQLGLTSTRLKLEEKQAAAAVGQIRLAHAWKDALELHRLSVAQILLTFGDTEERRRYLNARNTLGTLLRLGAIPVINENDTVATAEIRYGDNDRLAARVAQMISADCLVLLSDVDGLYSTDPRRDPGARFIPEVHSITLEIERMAGGTTSAVGSGGMATKIAAAKIAVAAGCRMAVALGRELHPLRRIETGERCTWFHPSVTPATVRKQWIAGALKPAGELHVDEGAAAALGRGKSLLPAGVTKVVGRFKRGDALIVRAPNGKEIARGLSAYSSPDAERLRGRHSNEFEALLGFHGRDEMIHRDDLVITGVITG
;
A
#
# COMPACT_ATOMS: atom_id res chain seq x y z
N MET A 1 5.65 -21.24 -32.40
CA MET A 1 4.34 -21.02 -33.03
C MET A 1 3.65 -19.90 -32.27
N ASN A 2 3.43 -18.81 -32.92
CA ASN A 2 2.90 -17.49 -32.56
C ASN A 2 2.42 -17.30 -31.10
N SER A 3 3.31 -16.74 -30.26
CA SER A 3 2.88 -15.98 -29.09
C SER A 3 2.38 -14.61 -29.58
N ALA A 4 1.08 -14.48 -29.74
CA ALA A 4 0.47 -13.15 -29.89
C ALA A 4 0.71 -12.39 -28.60
N THR A 5 1.77 -11.58 -28.56
CA THR A 5 2.01 -10.60 -27.53
C THR A 5 0.86 -9.60 -27.59
N HIS A 6 -0.01 -9.61 -26.58
CA HIS A 6 -1.02 -8.58 -26.41
C HIS A 6 -0.33 -7.30 -25.90
N PRO A 7 -0.12 -6.27 -26.74
CA PRO A 7 0.58 -5.04 -26.34
C PRO A 7 -0.19 -4.23 -25.29
N LEU A 8 -1.44 -4.59 -24.98
CA LEU A 8 -2.28 -3.89 -24.02
C LEU A 8 -2.02 -4.28 -22.55
N SER A 9 -1.44 -5.44 -22.27
CA SER A 9 -1.23 -5.93 -20.89
C SER A 9 -0.09 -5.22 -20.15
N ALA A 10 0.90 -4.69 -20.86
CA ALA A 10 2.05 -3.99 -20.27
C ALA A 10 1.74 -2.56 -19.79
N LEU A 11 0.73 -1.92 -20.36
CA LEU A 11 0.42 -0.51 -20.14
C LEU A 11 0.06 -0.12 -18.69
N PRO A 12 -0.61 -0.95 -17.86
CA PRO A 12 -0.95 -0.56 -16.51
C PRO A 12 0.26 -0.28 -15.62
N LEU A 13 1.29 -1.13 -15.68
CA LEU A 13 2.52 -0.96 -14.88
C LEU A 13 3.34 0.24 -15.35
N LEU A 14 3.49 0.43 -16.65
CA LEU A 14 4.21 1.56 -17.25
C LEU A 14 3.56 2.92 -16.95
N ARG A 15 2.23 2.96 -16.81
CA ARG A 15 1.46 4.20 -16.57
C ARG A 15 1.22 4.49 -15.09
N ALA A 16 1.48 3.55 -14.21
CA ALA A 16 1.27 3.70 -12.79
C ALA A 16 2.26 4.75 -12.23
N ARG A 17 1.76 5.71 -11.47
CA ARG A 17 2.62 6.62 -10.72
C ARG A 17 3.22 5.93 -9.50
N ARG A 18 2.43 5.08 -8.84
CA ARG A 18 2.82 4.37 -7.61
C ARG A 18 2.53 2.88 -7.73
N VAL A 19 3.56 2.08 -7.52
CA VAL A 19 3.52 0.63 -7.65
C VAL A 19 3.84 -0.02 -6.31
N VAL A 20 3.03 -1.00 -5.91
CA VAL A 20 3.33 -1.92 -4.81
C VAL A 20 3.68 -3.28 -5.41
N VAL A 21 4.80 -3.87 -5.00
CA VAL A 21 5.22 -5.19 -5.44
C VAL A 21 5.26 -6.13 -4.24
N LYS A 22 4.45 -7.17 -4.27
CA LYS A 22 4.47 -8.22 -3.24
C LYS A 22 5.34 -9.38 -3.69
N VAL A 23 6.22 -9.80 -2.80
CA VAL A 23 7.19 -10.87 -3.02
C VAL A 23 6.98 -11.99 -2.01
N GLY A 24 6.73 -13.20 -2.50
CA GLY A 24 6.57 -14.40 -1.68
C GLY A 24 7.88 -14.92 -1.11
N SER A 25 7.83 -15.65 0.00
CA SER A 25 9.01 -16.21 0.67
C SER A 25 9.82 -17.16 -0.22
N ALA A 26 9.14 -17.94 -1.06
CA ALA A 26 9.79 -18.89 -1.99
C ALA A 26 10.63 -18.22 -3.08
N LEU A 27 10.46 -16.92 -3.32
CA LEU A 27 11.25 -16.14 -4.26
C LEU A 27 12.50 -15.54 -3.59
N VAL A 28 12.32 -15.14 -2.33
CA VAL A 28 13.37 -14.43 -1.56
C VAL A 28 14.38 -15.39 -0.94
N VAL A 29 13.94 -16.62 -0.62
CA VAL A 29 14.77 -17.58 0.11
C VAL A 29 15.05 -18.79 -0.77
N ASP A 30 16.33 -19.09 -0.94
CA ASP A 30 16.75 -20.34 -1.57
C ASP A 30 16.31 -21.54 -0.72
N ALA A 31 15.55 -22.45 -1.31
CA ALA A 31 14.97 -23.59 -0.61
C ALA A 31 16.01 -24.59 -0.12
N GLN A 32 17.15 -24.73 -0.81
CA GLN A 32 18.22 -25.66 -0.47
C GLN A 32 19.16 -25.07 0.58
N GLU A 33 19.60 -23.85 0.36
CA GLU A 33 20.56 -23.19 1.25
C GLU A 33 19.89 -22.52 2.44
N GLY A 34 18.59 -22.13 2.34
CA GLY A 34 17.88 -21.31 3.34
C GLY A 34 18.53 -19.94 3.54
N SER A 35 19.28 -19.48 2.54
CA SER A 35 19.89 -18.17 2.44
C SER A 35 19.04 -17.26 1.52
N PRO A 36 19.25 -15.93 1.54
CA PRO A 36 18.61 -15.07 0.56
C PRO A 36 19.03 -15.42 -0.86
N ASN A 37 18.06 -15.53 -1.78
CA ASN A 37 18.30 -15.72 -3.22
C ASN A 37 18.84 -14.43 -3.84
N ARG A 38 20.14 -14.21 -3.73
CA ARG A 38 20.79 -12.94 -4.12
C ARG A 38 20.58 -12.60 -5.58
N ALA A 39 20.79 -13.55 -6.49
CA ALA A 39 20.65 -13.31 -7.94
C ALA A 39 19.24 -12.85 -8.29
N TRP A 40 18.23 -13.43 -7.67
CA TRP A 40 16.84 -13.04 -7.88
C TRP A 40 16.54 -11.66 -7.28
N LEU A 41 17.01 -11.39 -6.06
CA LEU A 41 16.84 -10.09 -5.40
C LEU A 41 17.50 -8.96 -6.20
N GLU A 42 18.71 -9.17 -6.71
CA GLU A 42 19.43 -8.21 -7.56
C GLU A 42 18.70 -7.96 -8.88
N SER A 43 18.14 -9.02 -9.48
CA SER A 43 17.35 -8.86 -10.72
C SER A 43 16.09 -8.03 -10.52
N LEU A 44 15.36 -8.26 -9.40
CA LEU A 44 14.20 -7.44 -9.06
C LEU A 44 14.61 -6.01 -8.68
N ALA A 45 15.74 -5.84 -7.98
CA ALA A 45 16.27 -4.51 -7.65
C ALA A 45 16.59 -3.70 -8.91
N ALA A 46 17.13 -4.34 -9.97
CA ALA A 46 17.34 -3.71 -11.26
C ALA A 46 16.03 -3.26 -11.93
N ASP A 47 14.98 -4.09 -11.84
CA ASP A 47 13.65 -3.71 -12.34
C ASP A 47 13.07 -2.53 -11.55
N VAL A 48 13.19 -2.55 -10.21
CA VAL A 48 12.77 -1.44 -9.34
C VAL A 48 13.51 -0.15 -9.72
N ALA A 49 14.82 -0.23 -9.95
CA ALA A 49 15.64 0.91 -10.37
C ALA A 49 15.16 1.49 -11.72
N ALA A 50 14.83 0.63 -12.68
CA ALA A 50 14.28 1.05 -13.98
C ALA A 50 12.93 1.77 -13.83
N ILE A 51 12.04 1.27 -12.96
CA ILE A 51 10.76 1.91 -12.64
C ILE A 51 11.00 3.26 -11.96
N ARG A 52 11.91 3.34 -10.99
CA ARG A 52 12.28 4.59 -10.31
C ARG A 52 12.87 5.63 -11.25
N ALA A 53 13.70 5.21 -12.21
CA ALA A 53 14.29 6.10 -13.20
C ALA A 53 13.24 6.80 -14.08
N ARG A 54 12.04 6.22 -14.23
CA ARG A 54 10.89 6.85 -14.90
C ARG A 54 10.09 7.80 -14.01
N GLY A 55 10.55 8.06 -12.78
CA GLY A 55 9.86 8.93 -11.82
C GLY A 55 8.69 8.26 -11.09
N GLN A 56 8.50 6.95 -11.23
CA GLN A 56 7.46 6.20 -10.52
C GLN A 56 7.89 5.90 -9.09
N GLU A 57 6.94 5.82 -8.16
CA GLU A 57 7.17 5.44 -6.76
C GLU A 57 6.98 3.94 -6.60
N VAL A 58 7.89 3.26 -5.88
CA VAL A 58 7.84 1.81 -5.66
C VAL A 58 7.91 1.49 -4.18
N LEU A 59 7.07 0.55 -3.74
CA LEU A 59 7.10 -0.07 -2.41
C LEU A 59 7.17 -1.59 -2.59
N LEU A 60 7.92 -2.25 -1.73
CA LEU A 60 8.02 -3.71 -1.70
C LEU A 60 7.28 -4.25 -0.46
N VAL A 61 6.50 -5.30 -0.62
CA VAL A 61 5.93 -6.08 0.50
C VAL A 61 6.53 -7.46 0.43
N SER A 62 7.45 -7.76 1.34
CA SER A 62 8.30 -8.95 1.27
C SER A 62 8.00 -9.91 2.41
N SER A 63 7.81 -11.17 2.07
CA SER A 63 7.84 -12.29 3.01
C SER A 63 9.26 -12.87 3.11
N GLY A 64 9.46 -13.86 3.99
CA GLY A 64 10.68 -14.65 4.06
C GLY A 64 11.41 -14.58 5.40
N ALA A 65 11.01 -13.71 6.32
CA ALA A 65 11.68 -13.58 7.63
C ALA A 65 11.67 -14.90 8.41
N ILE A 66 10.52 -15.54 8.58
CA ILE A 66 10.42 -16.83 9.28
C ILE A 66 11.30 -17.90 8.61
N ALA A 67 11.31 -17.98 7.28
CA ALA A 67 12.11 -18.97 6.55
C ALA A 67 13.61 -18.77 6.77
N LEU A 68 14.08 -17.53 6.73
CA LEU A 68 15.49 -17.20 6.99
C LEU A 68 15.90 -17.46 8.44
N GLY A 69 15.04 -17.12 9.40
CA GLY A 69 15.36 -17.24 10.82
C GLY A 69 15.27 -18.65 11.36
N ARG A 70 14.29 -19.46 10.86
CA ARG A 70 14.15 -20.86 11.34
C ARG A 70 15.41 -21.68 11.12
N ARG A 71 16.08 -21.49 9.98
CA ARG A 71 17.33 -22.20 9.69
C ARG A 71 18.45 -21.77 10.63
N GLN A 72 18.56 -20.46 10.87
CA GLN A 72 19.58 -19.93 11.77
C GLN A 72 19.40 -20.41 13.22
N LEU A 73 18.14 -20.61 13.63
CA LEU A 73 17.80 -21.14 14.96
C LEU A 73 17.78 -22.68 15.02
N GLY A 74 18.12 -23.39 13.93
CA GLY A 74 18.09 -24.84 13.89
C GLY A 74 16.69 -25.45 14.04
N LEU A 75 15.62 -24.71 13.71
CA LEU A 75 14.25 -25.17 13.83
C LEU A 75 13.89 -26.05 12.62
N THR A 76 13.98 -27.37 12.79
CA THR A 76 13.73 -28.36 11.72
C THR A 76 12.28 -28.80 11.59
N SER A 77 11.46 -28.63 12.67
CA SER A 77 10.06 -29.04 12.67
C SER A 77 9.28 -28.42 11.51
N THR A 78 8.47 -29.21 10.80
CA THR A 78 7.57 -28.71 9.75
C THR A 78 6.43 -27.87 10.30
N ARG A 79 6.07 -28.06 11.57
CA ARG A 79 5.01 -27.32 12.29
C ARG A 79 5.65 -26.61 13.49
N LEU A 80 5.95 -25.33 13.31
CA LEU A 80 6.44 -24.47 14.38
C LEU A 80 5.25 -23.98 15.21
N LYS A 81 5.47 -23.89 16.54
CA LYS A 81 4.56 -23.19 17.45
C LYS A 81 4.58 -21.69 17.16
N LEU A 82 3.62 -20.95 17.72
CA LEU A 82 3.51 -19.51 17.52
C LEU A 82 4.79 -18.78 17.93
N GLU A 83 5.23 -19.01 19.14
CA GLU A 83 6.43 -18.41 19.73
C GLU A 83 7.70 -18.77 18.95
N GLU A 84 7.79 -19.97 18.40
CA GLU A 84 8.91 -20.38 17.54
C GLU A 84 8.91 -19.63 16.20
N LYS A 85 7.73 -19.39 15.63
CA LYS A 85 7.59 -18.57 14.41
C LYS A 85 7.95 -17.12 14.68
N GLN A 86 7.49 -16.56 15.80
CA GLN A 86 7.82 -15.20 16.23
C GLN A 86 9.32 -15.03 16.46
N ALA A 87 9.97 -15.97 17.16
CA ALA A 87 11.41 -15.98 17.35
C ALA A 87 12.17 -16.10 16.01
N ALA A 88 11.73 -16.99 15.13
CA ALA A 88 12.30 -17.13 13.79
C ALA A 88 12.13 -15.85 12.97
N ALA A 89 10.95 -15.22 13.01
CA ALA A 89 10.71 -13.95 12.34
C ALA A 89 11.65 -12.85 12.86
N ALA A 90 11.84 -12.74 14.17
CA ALA A 90 12.72 -11.74 14.78
C ALA A 90 14.17 -11.86 14.27
N VAL A 91 14.70 -13.08 14.25
CA VAL A 91 16.06 -13.36 13.75
C VAL A 91 16.16 -13.17 12.24
N GLY A 92 15.19 -13.68 11.50
CA GLY A 92 15.20 -13.67 10.03
C GLY A 92 14.91 -12.30 9.44
N GLN A 93 14.17 -11.44 10.14
CA GLN A 93 13.84 -10.09 9.65
C GLN A 93 15.10 -9.22 9.46
N ILE A 94 16.10 -9.37 10.31
CA ILE A 94 17.39 -8.69 10.17
C ILE A 94 18.06 -9.10 8.85
N ARG A 95 18.11 -10.41 8.57
CA ARG A 95 18.69 -10.95 7.33
C ARG A 95 17.93 -10.53 6.08
N LEU A 96 16.60 -10.54 6.17
CA LEU A 96 15.73 -10.09 5.09
C LEU A 96 15.97 -8.62 4.74
N ALA A 97 16.04 -7.75 5.77
CA ALA A 97 16.30 -6.34 5.60
C ALA A 97 17.67 -6.07 4.99
N HIS A 98 18.71 -6.78 5.44
CA HIS A 98 20.05 -6.71 4.86
C HIS A 98 20.07 -7.16 3.39
N ALA A 99 19.43 -8.28 3.06
CA ALA A 99 19.40 -8.77 1.70
C ALA A 99 18.75 -7.77 0.72
N TRP A 100 17.65 -7.12 1.13
CA TRP A 100 17.03 -6.06 0.34
C TRP A 100 17.90 -4.81 0.26
N LYS A 101 18.55 -4.43 1.37
CA LYS A 101 19.50 -3.31 1.38
C LYS A 101 20.62 -3.55 0.38
N ASP A 102 21.29 -4.69 0.48
CA ASP A 102 22.42 -5.02 -0.39
C ASP A 102 22.03 -4.99 -1.86
N ALA A 103 20.88 -5.60 -2.24
CA ALA A 103 20.43 -5.64 -3.62
C ALA A 103 20.06 -4.25 -4.18
N LEU A 104 19.36 -3.41 -3.41
CA LEU A 104 18.91 -2.09 -3.85
C LEU A 104 20.03 -1.04 -3.82
N GLU A 105 20.99 -1.18 -2.92
CA GLU A 105 22.15 -0.30 -2.80
C GLU A 105 23.07 -0.36 -4.03
N LEU A 106 23.10 -1.49 -4.76
CA LEU A 106 23.78 -1.60 -6.06
C LEU A 106 23.26 -0.57 -7.07
N HIS A 107 22.03 -0.12 -6.91
CA HIS A 107 21.38 0.90 -7.75
C HIS A 107 21.28 2.26 -7.05
N ARG A 108 22.00 2.48 -5.95
CA ARG A 108 21.98 3.72 -5.14
C ARG A 108 20.59 4.07 -4.63
N LEU A 109 19.74 3.06 -4.36
CA LEU A 109 18.41 3.22 -3.78
C LEU A 109 18.47 2.99 -2.28
N SER A 110 18.05 4.01 -1.50
CA SER A 110 17.94 3.89 -0.04
C SER A 110 16.76 3.01 0.34
N VAL A 111 16.95 2.11 1.29
CA VAL A 111 15.94 1.17 1.79
C VAL A 111 15.42 1.62 3.15
N ALA A 112 14.11 1.54 3.35
CA ALA A 112 13.49 1.77 4.65
C ALA A 112 12.65 0.57 5.05
N GLN A 113 12.96 -0.04 6.21
CA GLN A 113 12.16 -1.14 6.76
C GLN A 113 10.92 -0.60 7.46
N ILE A 114 9.75 -1.19 7.14
CA ILE A 114 8.47 -0.91 7.79
C ILE A 114 7.84 -2.23 8.20
N LEU A 115 7.50 -2.37 9.48
CA LEU A 115 6.79 -3.52 10.00
C LEU A 115 5.38 -3.08 10.40
N LEU A 116 4.37 -3.77 9.86
CA LEU A 116 2.96 -3.49 10.10
C LEU A 116 2.25 -4.74 10.61
N THR A 117 1.27 -4.54 11.46
CA THR A 117 0.26 -5.55 11.78
C THR A 117 -1.04 -5.25 11.03
N PHE A 118 -1.96 -6.21 10.95
CA PHE A 118 -3.30 -5.93 10.41
C PHE A 118 -4.01 -4.84 11.21
N GLY A 119 -3.86 -4.82 12.54
CA GLY A 119 -4.39 -3.76 13.40
C GLY A 119 -3.91 -2.35 13.01
N ASP A 120 -2.67 -2.22 12.51
CA ASP A 120 -2.15 -0.94 12.03
C ASP A 120 -2.82 -0.49 10.73
N THR A 121 -3.43 -1.41 9.97
CA THR A 121 -4.19 -1.09 8.76
C THR A 121 -5.68 -0.83 9.02
N GLU A 122 -6.20 -1.17 10.20
CA GLU A 122 -7.60 -1.06 10.58
C GLU A 122 -7.86 0.06 11.58
N GLU A 123 -6.99 0.22 12.57
CA GLU A 123 -7.08 1.33 13.52
C GLU A 123 -6.71 2.65 12.84
N ARG A 124 -7.66 3.57 12.76
CA ARG A 124 -7.53 4.83 12.00
C ARG A 124 -6.28 5.62 12.32
N ARG A 125 -5.91 5.76 13.60
CA ARG A 125 -4.74 6.56 14.02
C ARG A 125 -3.45 5.93 13.53
N ARG A 126 -3.31 4.61 13.70
CA ARG A 126 -2.13 3.84 13.25
C ARG A 126 -2.04 3.84 11.73
N TYR A 127 -3.17 3.63 11.04
CA TYR A 127 -3.28 3.73 9.58
C TYR A 127 -2.75 5.07 9.05
N LEU A 128 -3.20 6.20 9.61
CA LEU A 128 -2.77 7.52 9.18
C LEU A 128 -1.29 7.78 9.48
N ASN A 129 -0.78 7.30 10.61
CA ASN A 129 0.65 7.42 10.94
C ASN A 129 1.51 6.62 9.96
N ALA A 130 1.18 5.34 9.74
CA ALA A 130 1.89 4.48 8.78
C ALA A 130 1.87 5.09 7.37
N ARG A 131 0.70 5.55 6.92
CA ARG A 131 0.55 6.23 5.62
C ARG A 131 1.43 7.47 5.51
N ASN A 132 1.47 8.31 6.54
CA ASN A 132 2.28 9.52 6.54
C ASN A 132 3.77 9.20 6.49
N THR A 133 4.22 8.19 7.25
CA THR A 133 5.60 7.70 7.22
C THR A 133 5.97 7.18 5.84
N LEU A 134 5.14 6.30 5.25
CA LEU A 134 5.33 5.79 3.89
C LEU A 134 5.38 6.93 2.86
N GLY A 135 4.45 7.88 2.93
CA GLY A 135 4.44 9.05 2.05
C GLY A 135 5.68 9.92 2.18
N THR A 136 6.22 10.06 3.37
CA THR A 136 7.47 10.80 3.61
C THR A 136 8.67 10.06 3.02
N LEU A 137 8.78 8.74 3.23
CA LEU A 137 9.85 7.93 2.65
C LEU A 137 9.86 8.01 1.12
N LEU A 138 8.68 7.93 0.49
CA LEU A 138 8.56 8.05 -0.96
C LEU A 138 9.01 9.42 -1.47
N ARG A 139 8.64 10.51 -0.78
CA ARG A 139 9.11 11.87 -1.14
C ARG A 139 10.63 12.04 -0.99
N LEU A 140 11.22 11.37 0.00
CA LEU A 140 12.68 11.34 0.21
C LEU A 140 13.40 10.40 -0.75
N GLY A 141 12.66 9.70 -1.64
CA GLY A 141 13.25 8.80 -2.63
C GLY A 141 13.62 7.42 -2.11
N ALA A 142 13.32 7.10 -0.85
CA ALA A 142 13.57 5.77 -0.28
C ALA A 142 12.58 4.74 -0.81
N ILE A 143 13.01 3.47 -0.84
CA ILE A 143 12.19 2.31 -1.15
C ILE A 143 11.72 1.68 0.17
N PRO A 144 10.43 1.80 0.54
CA PRO A 144 9.89 1.09 1.68
C PRO A 144 9.84 -0.42 1.41
N VAL A 145 10.48 -1.20 2.25
CA VAL A 145 10.36 -2.66 2.32
C VAL A 145 9.51 -3.01 3.53
N ILE A 146 8.31 -3.46 3.25
CA ILE A 146 7.26 -3.69 4.24
C ILE A 146 7.13 -5.19 4.49
N ASN A 147 6.99 -5.59 5.75
CA ASN A 147 6.60 -6.95 6.12
C ASN A 147 5.59 -6.90 7.28
N GLU A 148 4.94 -8.02 7.54
CA GLU A 148 4.18 -8.20 8.76
C GLU A 148 5.10 -8.14 9.98
N ASN A 149 4.65 -7.50 11.07
CA ASN A 149 5.34 -7.56 12.34
C ASN A 149 5.01 -8.86 13.06
N ASP A 150 5.57 -9.95 12.55
CA ASP A 150 5.34 -11.30 13.07
C ASP A 150 5.66 -11.44 14.56
N THR A 151 6.52 -10.58 15.13
CA THR A 151 6.95 -10.69 16.53
C THR A 151 5.87 -10.36 17.54
N VAL A 152 4.84 -9.61 17.13
CA VAL A 152 3.71 -9.20 17.97
C VAL A 152 2.36 -9.65 17.39
N ALA A 153 2.37 -10.32 16.23
CA ALA A 153 1.16 -10.84 15.61
C ALA A 153 0.61 -12.01 16.43
N THR A 154 -0.73 -12.05 16.65
CA THR A 154 -1.38 -13.11 17.41
C THR A 154 -1.86 -14.25 16.53
N ALA A 155 -2.11 -15.44 17.11
CA ALA A 155 -2.53 -16.63 16.39
C ALA A 155 -3.87 -16.50 15.65
N GLU A 156 -4.70 -15.56 16.07
CA GLU A 156 -6.03 -15.28 15.48
C GLU A 156 -5.89 -14.62 14.10
N ILE A 157 -4.80 -13.88 13.89
CA ILE A 157 -4.43 -13.31 12.61
C ILE A 157 -3.52 -14.35 11.95
N ARG A 158 -4.11 -15.16 11.05
CA ARG A 158 -3.39 -16.28 10.43
C ARG A 158 -2.21 -15.76 9.61
N TYR A 159 -1.03 -16.18 10.03
CA TYR A 159 0.27 -15.89 9.43
C TYR A 159 0.34 -16.19 7.95
N GLY A 160 1.03 -15.32 7.23
CA GLY A 160 1.50 -15.60 5.87
C GLY A 160 0.62 -15.05 4.76
N ASP A 161 -0.32 -14.14 5.05
CA ASP A 161 -1.10 -13.50 4.00
C ASP A 161 -0.57 -12.09 3.66
N ASN A 162 0.69 -12.02 3.26
CA ASN A 162 1.25 -10.77 2.75
C ASN A 162 0.58 -10.31 1.43
N ASP A 163 -0.27 -11.15 0.78
CA ASP A 163 -1.09 -10.72 -0.35
C ASP A 163 -2.12 -9.68 0.13
N ARG A 164 -2.83 -9.96 1.25
CA ARG A 164 -3.78 -9.02 1.85
C ARG A 164 -3.08 -7.78 2.43
N LEU A 165 -1.93 -7.97 3.11
CA LEU A 165 -1.14 -6.85 3.61
C LEU A 165 -0.73 -5.93 2.47
N ALA A 166 -0.24 -6.47 1.34
CA ALA A 166 0.13 -5.69 0.17
C ALA A 166 -1.07 -4.91 -0.42
N ALA A 167 -2.25 -5.53 -0.48
CA ALA A 167 -3.46 -4.85 -0.92
C ALA A 167 -3.89 -3.73 0.06
N ARG A 168 -3.78 -3.94 1.37
CA ARG A 168 -4.00 -2.90 2.38
C ARG A 168 -2.98 -1.76 2.29
N VAL A 169 -1.71 -2.08 2.06
CA VAL A 169 -0.67 -1.08 1.80
C VAL A 169 -1.00 -0.28 0.53
N ALA A 170 -1.35 -0.96 -0.57
CA ALA A 170 -1.75 -0.30 -1.81
C ALA A 170 -2.94 0.65 -1.61
N GLN A 171 -3.96 0.23 -0.86
CA GLN A 171 -5.07 1.08 -0.45
C GLN A 171 -4.60 2.28 0.38
N MET A 172 -3.75 2.04 1.40
CA MET A 172 -3.25 3.05 2.34
C MET A 172 -2.54 4.20 1.63
N ILE A 173 -1.70 3.89 0.65
CA ILE A 173 -0.91 4.87 -0.09
C ILE A 173 -1.57 5.32 -1.40
N SER A 174 -2.78 4.85 -1.69
CA SER A 174 -3.48 5.10 -2.96
C SER A 174 -2.61 4.73 -4.17
N ALA A 175 -2.10 3.50 -4.19
CA ALA A 175 -1.32 2.98 -5.30
C ALA A 175 -2.17 2.79 -6.55
N ASP A 176 -1.57 3.00 -7.72
CA ASP A 176 -2.24 2.78 -9.01
C ASP A 176 -2.17 1.31 -9.43
N CYS A 177 -1.08 0.63 -9.01
CA CYS A 177 -0.81 -0.74 -9.40
C CYS A 177 -0.26 -1.55 -8.21
N LEU A 178 -0.78 -2.78 -8.04
CA LEU A 178 -0.27 -3.81 -7.15
C LEU A 178 0.14 -5.01 -8.00
N VAL A 179 1.38 -5.47 -7.88
CA VAL A 179 1.87 -6.69 -8.52
C VAL A 179 2.11 -7.75 -7.47
N LEU A 180 1.41 -8.88 -7.58
CA LEU A 180 1.66 -10.07 -6.76
C LEU A 180 2.57 -11.02 -7.55
N LEU A 181 3.85 -11.05 -7.21
CA LEU A 181 4.80 -12.04 -7.74
C LEU A 181 4.57 -13.38 -7.03
N SER A 182 4.26 -14.39 -7.81
CA SER A 182 3.77 -15.69 -7.36
C SER A 182 4.51 -16.84 -8.02
N ASP A 183 4.19 -18.05 -7.59
CA ASP A 183 4.57 -19.33 -8.22
C ASP A 183 3.69 -19.70 -9.43
N VAL A 184 2.65 -18.90 -9.68
CA VAL A 184 1.74 -19.06 -10.82
C VAL A 184 1.73 -17.80 -11.69
N ASP A 185 1.49 -17.98 -12.98
CA ASP A 185 1.49 -16.90 -14.00
C ASP A 185 0.15 -16.18 -14.14
N GLY A 186 -0.83 -16.52 -13.31
CA GLY A 186 -2.14 -15.87 -13.27
C GLY A 186 -3.27 -16.77 -12.79
N LEU A 187 -4.50 -16.35 -13.10
CA LEU A 187 -5.74 -17.07 -12.78
C LEU A 187 -6.13 -17.99 -13.93
N TYR A 188 -6.63 -19.16 -13.59
CA TYR A 188 -7.18 -20.15 -14.52
C TYR A 188 -8.60 -20.53 -14.10
N SER A 189 -9.38 -21.06 -15.05
CA SER A 189 -10.74 -21.54 -14.78
C SER A 189 -10.78 -22.68 -13.75
N THR A 190 -9.72 -23.47 -13.68
CA THR A 190 -9.45 -24.55 -12.71
C THR A 190 -7.95 -24.62 -12.45
N ASP A 191 -7.48 -25.48 -11.52
CA ASP A 191 -6.04 -25.65 -11.27
C ASP A 191 -5.35 -26.32 -12.48
N PRO A 192 -4.48 -25.61 -13.22
CA PRO A 192 -3.85 -26.13 -14.44
C PRO A 192 -2.92 -27.32 -14.18
N ARG A 193 -2.50 -27.56 -12.92
CA ARG A 193 -1.71 -28.73 -12.54
C ARG A 193 -2.55 -29.99 -12.45
N ARG A 194 -3.87 -29.86 -12.30
CA ARG A 194 -4.83 -30.98 -12.17
C ARG A 194 -5.71 -31.18 -13.41
N ASP A 195 -5.96 -30.10 -14.14
CA ASP A 195 -6.82 -30.08 -15.31
C ASP A 195 -6.07 -29.49 -16.52
N PRO A 196 -5.64 -30.31 -17.48
CA PRO A 196 -5.00 -29.82 -18.70
C PRO A 196 -5.90 -28.93 -19.57
N GLY A 197 -7.24 -28.99 -19.37
CA GLY A 197 -8.22 -28.12 -20.04
C GLY A 197 -8.41 -26.76 -19.37
N ALA A 198 -7.68 -26.46 -18.30
CA ALA A 198 -7.77 -25.19 -17.60
C ALA A 198 -7.48 -24.00 -18.53
N ARG A 199 -8.43 -23.08 -18.63
CA ARG A 199 -8.29 -21.88 -19.46
C ARG A 199 -7.69 -20.75 -18.65
N PHE A 200 -6.69 -20.11 -19.21
CA PHE A 200 -6.09 -18.90 -18.63
C PHE A 200 -7.07 -17.70 -18.71
N ILE A 201 -7.15 -16.91 -17.67
CA ILE A 201 -7.97 -15.70 -17.55
C ILE A 201 -7.05 -14.49 -17.56
N PRO A 202 -6.89 -13.78 -18.67
CA PRO A 202 -5.94 -12.65 -18.75
C PRO A 202 -6.44 -11.41 -18.01
N GLU A 203 -7.75 -11.17 -18.00
CA GLU A 203 -8.34 -9.95 -17.43
C GLU A 203 -9.61 -10.26 -16.63
N VAL A 204 -9.75 -9.59 -15.49
CA VAL A 204 -10.91 -9.67 -14.59
C VAL A 204 -11.42 -8.26 -14.34
N HIS A 205 -12.55 -7.92 -14.95
CA HIS A 205 -13.21 -6.61 -14.77
C HIS A 205 -14.19 -6.60 -13.60
N SER A 206 -14.64 -7.75 -13.15
CA SER A 206 -15.52 -7.91 -11.99
C SER A 206 -15.21 -9.23 -11.28
N ILE A 207 -15.02 -9.17 -9.96
CA ILE A 207 -14.80 -10.36 -9.13
C ILE A 207 -16.16 -10.94 -8.75
N THR A 208 -16.66 -11.82 -9.62
CA THR A 208 -17.93 -12.54 -9.44
C THR A 208 -17.74 -13.77 -8.57
N LEU A 209 -18.85 -14.40 -8.14
CA LEU A 209 -18.82 -15.69 -7.46
C LEU A 209 -18.15 -16.80 -8.31
N GLU A 210 -18.23 -16.70 -9.64
CA GLU A 210 -17.53 -17.61 -10.54
C GLU A 210 -16.01 -17.46 -10.43
N ILE A 211 -15.50 -16.23 -10.47
CA ILE A 211 -14.07 -15.93 -10.25
C ILE A 211 -13.60 -16.44 -8.87
N GLU A 212 -14.42 -16.28 -7.84
CA GLU A 212 -14.10 -16.81 -6.51
C GLU A 212 -14.04 -18.35 -6.48
N ARG A 213 -14.94 -19.03 -7.19
CA ARG A 213 -14.93 -20.51 -7.29
C ARG A 213 -13.70 -21.02 -8.03
N MET A 214 -13.22 -20.33 -9.06
CA MET A 214 -11.98 -20.65 -9.78
C MET A 214 -10.75 -20.69 -8.85
N ALA A 215 -10.77 -19.92 -7.77
CA ALA A 215 -9.70 -19.91 -6.76
C ALA A 215 -9.78 -21.06 -5.73
N GLY A 216 -10.70 -22.02 -5.90
CA GLY A 216 -10.88 -23.17 -5.01
C GLY A 216 -12.02 -23.03 -4.01
N GLY A 217 -12.88 -21.99 -4.12
CA GLY A 217 -14.05 -21.76 -3.28
C GLY A 217 -13.71 -21.31 -1.84
N THR A 218 -14.75 -21.08 -1.04
CA THR A 218 -14.64 -20.64 0.37
C THR A 218 -14.20 -21.74 1.34
N THR A 219 -14.12 -22.98 0.88
CA THR A 219 -13.83 -24.17 1.73
C THR A 219 -12.39 -24.66 1.65
N SER A 220 -11.53 -24.08 0.80
CA SER A 220 -10.11 -24.41 0.84
C SER A 220 -9.52 -23.88 2.16
N ALA A 221 -9.25 -24.84 3.05
CA ALA A 221 -8.61 -24.58 4.33
C ALA A 221 -7.44 -23.63 4.13
N VAL A 222 -7.46 -22.57 4.87
CA VAL A 222 -6.45 -21.55 5.07
C VAL A 222 -5.05 -22.14 5.02
N GLY A 223 -4.52 -22.20 3.79
CA GLY A 223 -3.13 -22.49 3.50
C GLY A 223 -2.44 -21.19 3.10
N SER A 224 -1.24 -20.98 3.56
CA SER A 224 -0.44 -19.80 3.27
C SER A 224 -0.23 -19.62 1.75
N GLY A 225 -0.88 -18.61 1.13
CA GLY A 225 -0.50 -18.13 -0.19
C GLY A 225 -1.18 -18.75 -1.41
N GLY A 226 -2.34 -19.38 -1.31
CA GLY A 226 -3.09 -19.92 -2.44
C GLY A 226 -3.81 -18.87 -3.30
N MET A 227 -4.44 -19.29 -4.42
CA MET A 227 -5.21 -18.38 -5.29
C MET A 227 -6.33 -17.66 -4.53
N ALA A 228 -6.94 -18.29 -3.51
CA ALA A 228 -7.97 -17.66 -2.67
C ALA A 228 -7.48 -16.39 -1.96
N THR A 229 -6.23 -16.38 -1.46
CA THR A 229 -5.64 -15.17 -0.83
C THR A 229 -5.41 -14.07 -1.86
N LYS A 230 -5.04 -14.43 -3.09
CA LYS A 230 -4.85 -13.49 -4.20
C LYS A 230 -6.18 -12.84 -4.62
N ILE A 231 -7.27 -13.62 -4.68
CA ILE A 231 -8.60 -13.07 -4.94
C ILE A 231 -9.07 -12.17 -3.79
N ALA A 232 -8.79 -12.53 -2.54
CA ALA A 232 -9.09 -11.66 -1.39
C ALA A 232 -8.31 -10.35 -1.47
N ALA A 233 -7.04 -10.40 -1.84
CA ALA A 233 -6.21 -9.21 -2.08
C ALA A 233 -6.75 -8.37 -3.26
N ALA A 234 -7.16 -9.02 -4.36
CA ALA A 234 -7.76 -8.36 -5.52
C ALA A 234 -9.02 -7.58 -5.15
N LYS A 235 -9.92 -8.15 -4.32
CA LYS A 235 -11.11 -7.44 -3.83
C LYS A 235 -10.75 -6.15 -3.12
N ILE A 236 -9.73 -6.18 -2.24
CA ILE A 236 -9.27 -5.00 -1.50
C ILE A 236 -8.66 -3.98 -2.48
N ALA A 237 -7.79 -4.42 -3.38
CA ALA A 237 -7.10 -3.54 -4.32
C ALA A 237 -8.07 -2.85 -5.29
N VAL A 238 -8.96 -3.60 -5.96
CA VAL A 238 -9.91 -3.01 -6.93
C VAL A 238 -10.94 -2.12 -6.23
N ALA A 239 -11.40 -2.47 -5.02
CA ALA A 239 -12.27 -1.60 -4.24
C ALA A 239 -11.59 -0.28 -3.85
N ALA A 240 -10.26 -0.28 -3.71
CA ALA A 240 -9.45 0.92 -3.48
C ALA A 240 -9.10 1.67 -4.78
N GLY A 241 -9.57 1.22 -5.94
CA GLY A 241 -9.27 1.82 -7.24
C GLY A 241 -7.89 1.43 -7.80
N CYS A 242 -7.19 0.50 -7.16
CA CYS A 242 -5.87 0.01 -7.55
C CYS A 242 -6.01 -1.18 -8.51
N ARG A 243 -5.34 -1.14 -9.67
CA ARG A 243 -5.21 -2.32 -10.52
C ARG A 243 -4.31 -3.35 -9.85
N MET A 244 -4.63 -4.64 -10.05
CA MET A 244 -3.77 -5.68 -9.50
C MET A 244 -3.38 -6.69 -10.57
N ALA A 245 -2.09 -7.09 -10.57
CA ALA A 245 -1.60 -8.19 -11.39
C ALA A 245 -1.23 -9.40 -10.53
N VAL A 246 -1.55 -10.60 -11.00
CA VAL A 246 -0.94 -11.85 -10.54
C VAL A 246 -0.03 -12.36 -11.64
N ALA A 247 1.26 -12.48 -11.35
CA ALA A 247 2.28 -12.82 -12.33
C ALA A 247 3.28 -13.83 -11.79
N LEU A 248 3.92 -14.56 -12.69
CA LEU A 248 5.01 -15.48 -12.35
C LEU A 248 6.21 -14.68 -11.83
N GLY A 249 6.66 -15.03 -10.63
CA GLY A 249 7.76 -14.32 -9.98
C GLY A 249 9.09 -15.06 -9.97
N ARG A 250 9.13 -16.35 -10.32
CA ARG A 250 10.33 -17.19 -10.16
C ARG A 250 11.46 -16.86 -11.14
N GLU A 251 11.13 -16.31 -12.30
CA GLU A 251 12.11 -15.93 -13.31
C GLU A 251 12.81 -14.63 -12.93
N LEU A 252 14.02 -14.42 -13.44
CA LEU A 252 14.73 -13.15 -13.25
C LEU A 252 14.03 -12.01 -14.00
N HIS A 253 14.16 -10.80 -13.48
CA HIS A 253 13.54 -9.58 -14.03
C HIS A 253 12.01 -9.66 -14.15
N PRO A 254 11.28 -10.06 -13.08
CA PRO A 254 9.86 -10.37 -13.19
C PRO A 254 8.99 -9.16 -13.54
N LEU A 255 9.35 -7.94 -13.14
CA LEU A 255 8.58 -6.74 -13.50
C LEU A 255 8.83 -6.34 -14.95
N ARG A 256 10.06 -6.41 -15.41
CA ARG A 256 10.41 -6.19 -16.83
C ARG A 256 9.71 -7.17 -17.75
N ARG A 257 9.58 -8.43 -17.33
CA ARG A 257 8.85 -9.46 -18.09
C ARG A 257 7.38 -9.11 -18.25
N ILE A 258 6.72 -8.59 -17.19
CA ILE A 258 5.34 -8.07 -17.28
C ILE A 258 5.28 -6.89 -18.25
N GLU A 259 6.24 -5.96 -18.18
CA GLU A 259 6.31 -4.80 -19.10
C GLU A 259 6.51 -5.20 -20.56
N THR A 260 7.17 -6.32 -20.81
CA THR A 260 7.36 -6.86 -22.18
C THR A 260 6.23 -7.78 -22.65
N GLY A 261 5.14 -7.89 -21.86
CA GLY A 261 3.93 -8.60 -22.25
C GLY A 261 3.90 -10.08 -21.87
N GLU A 262 4.72 -10.48 -20.89
CA GLU A 262 4.61 -11.85 -20.36
C GLU A 262 3.27 -12.07 -19.69
N ARG A 263 2.82 -13.32 -19.70
CA ARG A 263 1.51 -13.73 -19.18
C ARG A 263 1.34 -13.34 -17.72
N CYS A 264 0.24 -12.65 -17.45
CA CYS A 264 -0.24 -12.33 -16.10
C CYS A 264 -1.75 -12.10 -16.13
N THR A 265 -2.43 -12.25 -14.98
CA THR A 265 -3.85 -11.87 -14.87
C THR A 265 -3.96 -10.48 -14.28
N TRP A 266 -4.67 -9.59 -14.98
CA TRP A 266 -5.01 -8.26 -14.51
C TRP A 266 -6.41 -8.19 -13.91
N PHE A 267 -6.53 -7.58 -12.73
CA PHE A 267 -7.79 -7.21 -12.08
C PHE A 267 -7.98 -5.70 -12.21
N HIS A 268 -9.10 -5.29 -12.79
CA HIS A 268 -9.36 -3.89 -13.12
C HIS A 268 -10.35 -3.26 -12.15
N PRO A 269 -10.03 -2.11 -11.54
CA PRO A 269 -10.99 -1.33 -10.76
C PRO A 269 -11.93 -0.55 -11.71
N SER A 270 -13.16 -0.28 -11.25
CA SER A 270 -14.11 0.58 -11.96
C SER A 270 -13.86 2.08 -11.76
N VAL A 271 -13.05 2.44 -10.77
CA VAL A 271 -12.75 3.82 -10.35
C VAL A 271 -11.26 3.98 -10.06
N THR A 272 -10.78 5.22 -9.99
CA THR A 272 -9.38 5.50 -9.64
C THR A 272 -9.16 5.58 -8.12
N PRO A 273 -7.93 5.35 -7.62
CA PRO A 273 -7.61 5.51 -6.20
C PRO A 273 -7.94 6.90 -5.65
N ALA A 274 -7.71 7.94 -6.46
CA ALA A 274 -8.04 9.31 -6.10
C ALA A 274 -9.56 9.51 -5.91
N THR A 275 -10.38 8.91 -6.77
CA THR A 275 -11.85 8.96 -6.68
C THR A 275 -12.35 8.26 -5.43
N VAL A 276 -11.87 7.03 -5.16
CA VAL A 276 -12.23 6.27 -3.95
C VAL A 276 -11.89 7.06 -2.70
N ARG A 277 -10.70 7.65 -2.66
CA ARG A 277 -10.26 8.45 -1.52
C ARG A 277 -11.15 9.67 -1.29
N LYS A 278 -11.47 10.40 -2.35
CA LYS A 278 -12.38 11.55 -2.27
C LYS A 278 -13.76 11.15 -1.78
N GLN A 279 -14.33 10.07 -2.29
CA GLN A 279 -15.62 9.54 -1.83
C GLN A 279 -15.58 9.16 -0.35
N TRP A 280 -14.50 8.53 0.10
CA TRP A 280 -14.33 8.17 1.50
C TRP A 280 -14.28 9.41 2.43
N ILE A 281 -13.50 10.44 2.07
CA ILE A 281 -13.43 11.69 2.84
C ILE A 281 -14.79 12.41 2.85
N ALA A 282 -15.48 12.46 1.71
CA ALA A 282 -16.75 13.17 1.58
C ALA A 282 -17.90 12.50 2.33
N GLY A 283 -18.00 11.17 2.32
CA GLY A 283 -19.21 10.44 2.72
C GLY A 283 -19.08 9.49 3.91
N ALA A 284 -17.93 8.86 4.09
CA ALA A 284 -17.80 7.76 5.05
C ALA A 284 -17.43 8.21 6.48
N LEU A 285 -17.04 9.47 6.66
CA LEU A 285 -16.53 9.97 7.95
C LEU A 285 -17.51 10.94 8.60
N LYS A 286 -17.94 10.60 9.84
CA LYS A 286 -18.65 11.56 10.68
C LYS A 286 -17.67 12.68 11.09
N PRO A 287 -17.93 13.95 10.74
CA PRO A 287 -17.07 15.05 11.14
C PRO A 287 -16.98 15.18 12.67
N ALA A 288 -15.76 15.35 13.17
CA ALA A 288 -15.49 15.54 14.60
C ALA A 288 -15.43 17.01 15.01
N GLY A 289 -15.38 17.92 14.02
CA GLY A 289 -15.31 19.36 14.23
C GLY A 289 -15.38 20.13 12.92
N GLU A 290 -15.18 21.44 13.03
CA GLU A 290 -15.25 22.37 11.91
C GLU A 290 -14.09 23.37 11.95
N LEU A 291 -13.65 23.80 10.77
CA LEU A 291 -12.74 24.90 10.56
C LEU A 291 -13.45 25.98 9.75
N HIS A 292 -13.53 27.19 10.27
CA HIS A 292 -14.00 28.33 9.49
C HIS A 292 -12.78 29.01 8.86
N VAL A 293 -12.91 29.44 7.63
CA VAL A 293 -11.81 30.03 6.86
C VAL A 293 -12.17 31.40 6.34
N ASP A 294 -11.15 32.20 6.01
CA ASP A 294 -11.34 33.47 5.33
C ASP A 294 -11.60 33.30 3.82
N GLU A 295 -11.90 34.41 3.13
CA GLU A 295 -12.18 34.40 1.68
C GLU A 295 -10.96 33.96 0.86
N GLY A 296 -9.74 34.36 1.29
CA GLY A 296 -8.50 34.00 0.61
C GLY A 296 -8.22 32.50 0.65
N ALA A 297 -8.43 31.88 1.82
CA ALA A 297 -8.32 30.43 1.99
C ALA A 297 -9.42 29.70 1.23
N ALA A 298 -10.67 30.17 1.27
CA ALA A 298 -11.76 29.59 0.49
C ALA A 298 -11.44 29.59 -1.02
N ALA A 299 -10.98 30.73 -1.56
CA ALA A 299 -10.55 30.82 -2.95
C ALA A 299 -9.35 29.92 -3.28
N ALA A 300 -8.37 29.79 -2.37
CA ALA A 300 -7.23 28.89 -2.55
C ALA A 300 -7.65 27.41 -2.61
N LEU A 301 -8.59 27.01 -1.75
CA LEU A 301 -9.17 25.68 -1.76
C LEU A 301 -9.89 25.37 -3.09
N GLY A 302 -10.65 26.33 -3.64
CA GLY A 302 -11.27 26.23 -4.96
C GLY A 302 -10.28 25.97 -6.09
N ARG A 303 -9.03 26.45 -5.94
CA ARG A 303 -7.93 26.21 -6.87
C ARG A 303 -7.12 24.94 -6.55
N GLY A 304 -7.61 24.07 -5.67
CA GLY A 304 -6.98 22.80 -5.33
C GLY A 304 -5.73 22.90 -4.45
N LYS A 305 -5.59 23.99 -3.67
CA LYS A 305 -4.50 24.16 -2.70
C LYS A 305 -4.84 23.49 -1.36
N SER A 306 -3.82 23.27 -0.51
CA SER A 306 -3.97 22.85 0.88
C SER A 306 -4.57 23.98 1.72
N LEU A 307 -5.27 23.64 2.81
CA LEU A 307 -5.68 24.61 3.83
C LEU A 307 -4.51 24.88 4.76
N LEU A 308 -4.06 26.12 4.80
CA LEU A 308 -3.02 26.58 5.73
C LEU A 308 -3.66 27.13 7.02
N PRO A 309 -2.98 27.03 8.17
CA PRO A 309 -3.44 27.63 9.43
C PRO A 309 -3.70 29.13 9.34
N ALA A 310 -2.91 29.86 8.55
CA ALA A 310 -3.05 31.31 8.34
C ALA A 310 -4.45 31.71 7.84
N GLY A 311 -5.10 30.88 7.04
CA GLY A 311 -6.45 31.11 6.52
C GLY A 311 -7.57 30.60 7.43
N VAL A 312 -7.27 30.01 8.60
CA VAL A 312 -8.27 29.51 9.55
C VAL A 312 -8.64 30.63 10.53
N THR A 313 -9.93 30.97 10.59
CA THR A 313 -10.45 32.04 11.45
C THR A 313 -11.09 31.52 12.74
N LYS A 314 -11.59 30.26 12.76
CA LYS A 314 -12.21 29.64 13.92
C LYS A 314 -12.07 28.13 13.88
N VAL A 315 -11.85 27.52 15.05
CA VAL A 315 -11.82 26.06 15.26
C VAL A 315 -13.00 25.68 16.15
N VAL A 316 -13.77 24.65 15.76
CA VAL A 316 -14.96 24.18 16.50
C VAL A 316 -14.88 22.68 16.69
N GLY A 317 -15.22 22.22 17.90
CA GLY A 317 -15.28 20.80 18.26
C GLY A 317 -14.01 20.27 18.91
N ARG A 318 -14.06 19.01 19.31
CA ARG A 318 -12.91 18.29 19.86
C ARG A 318 -12.51 17.17 18.92
N PHE A 319 -11.35 17.29 18.32
CA PHE A 319 -10.84 16.35 17.35
C PHE A 319 -9.36 16.07 17.57
N LYS A 320 -8.93 14.92 17.06
CA LYS A 320 -7.53 14.50 17.03
C LYS A 320 -6.97 14.61 15.61
N ARG A 321 -5.65 14.56 15.50
CA ARG A 321 -4.99 14.42 14.21
C ARG A 321 -5.57 13.26 13.41
N GLY A 322 -5.94 13.53 12.16
CA GLY A 322 -6.56 12.56 11.25
C GLY A 322 -8.07 12.49 11.31
N ASP A 323 -8.73 13.21 12.22
CA ASP A 323 -10.19 13.28 12.24
C ASP A 323 -10.71 14.09 11.06
N ALA A 324 -11.89 13.68 10.57
CA ALA A 324 -12.58 14.43 9.52
C ALA A 324 -13.17 15.73 10.07
N LEU A 325 -12.96 16.81 9.34
CA LEU A 325 -13.48 18.12 9.66
C LEU A 325 -14.28 18.67 8.49
N ILE A 326 -15.29 19.47 8.80
CA ILE A 326 -15.97 20.33 7.84
C ILE A 326 -15.17 21.64 7.72
N VAL A 327 -15.02 22.12 6.49
CA VAL A 327 -14.47 23.46 6.22
C VAL A 327 -15.62 24.38 5.79
N ARG A 328 -15.78 25.49 6.50
CA ARG A 328 -16.81 26.48 6.24
C ARG A 328 -16.25 27.80 5.73
N ALA A 329 -16.86 28.31 4.68
CA ALA A 329 -16.60 29.65 4.17
C ALA A 329 -17.08 30.74 5.17
N PRO A 330 -16.74 32.03 4.95
CA PRO A 330 -17.17 33.15 5.82
C PRO A 330 -18.70 33.25 5.96
N ASN A 331 -19.45 32.86 4.94
CA ASN A 331 -20.92 32.83 4.95
C ASN A 331 -21.52 31.62 5.69
N GLY A 332 -20.70 30.82 6.36
CA GLY A 332 -21.11 29.63 7.12
C GLY A 332 -21.42 28.39 6.30
N LYS A 333 -21.40 28.45 4.97
CA LYS A 333 -21.65 27.28 4.09
C LYS A 333 -20.49 26.30 4.14
N GLU A 334 -20.78 25.02 4.13
CA GLU A 334 -19.78 23.96 3.94
C GLU A 334 -19.23 24.04 2.51
N ILE A 335 -17.90 24.17 2.39
CA ILE A 335 -17.21 24.22 1.10
C ILE A 335 -16.31 23.02 0.86
N ALA A 336 -15.84 22.39 1.96
CA ALA A 336 -14.98 21.21 1.84
C ALA A 336 -15.06 20.32 3.08
N ARG A 337 -14.55 19.10 2.96
CA ARG A 337 -14.22 18.20 4.05
C ARG A 337 -12.79 17.74 3.94
N GLY A 338 -12.14 17.48 5.07
CA GLY A 338 -10.76 16.99 5.04
C GLY A 338 -10.30 16.39 6.36
N LEU A 339 -9.12 15.77 6.33
CA LEU A 339 -8.50 15.15 7.50
C LEU A 339 -7.55 16.16 8.16
N SER A 340 -7.76 16.43 9.44
CA SER A 340 -6.91 17.35 10.20
C SER A 340 -5.48 16.86 10.34
N ALA A 341 -4.51 17.73 10.11
CA ALA A 341 -3.11 17.45 10.41
C ALA A 341 -2.77 17.64 11.90
N TYR A 342 -3.66 18.28 12.66
CA TYR A 342 -3.46 18.68 14.05
C TYR A 342 -4.62 18.25 14.94
N SER A 343 -4.38 18.18 16.25
CA SER A 343 -5.45 18.10 17.25
C SER A 343 -6.16 19.44 17.39
N SER A 344 -7.39 19.46 17.94
CA SER A 344 -8.11 20.74 18.15
C SER A 344 -7.36 21.75 19.03
N PRO A 345 -6.63 21.37 20.11
CA PRO A 345 -5.80 22.32 20.85
C PRO A 345 -4.66 22.91 20.02
N ASP A 346 -3.98 22.07 19.22
CA ASP A 346 -2.88 22.55 18.37
C ASP A 346 -3.42 23.41 17.22
N ALA A 347 -4.53 23.01 16.60
CA ALA A 347 -5.19 23.77 15.55
C ALA A 347 -5.60 25.17 16.03
N GLU A 348 -6.08 25.29 17.28
CA GLU A 348 -6.43 26.60 17.87
C GLU A 348 -5.19 27.47 18.10
N ARG A 349 -4.05 26.89 18.53
CA ARG A 349 -2.78 27.60 18.69
C ARG A 349 -2.22 28.12 17.36
N LEU A 350 -2.41 27.34 16.31
CA LEU A 350 -1.89 27.63 14.97
C LEU A 350 -2.83 28.52 14.15
N ARG A 351 -4.07 28.71 14.58
CA ARG A 351 -5.08 29.51 13.88
C ARG A 351 -4.58 30.93 13.58
N GLY A 352 -4.61 31.29 12.30
CA GLY A 352 -4.14 32.63 11.84
C GLY A 352 -2.61 32.77 11.81
N ARG A 353 -1.83 31.72 12.08
CA ARG A 353 -0.37 31.76 12.14
C ARG A 353 0.30 31.31 10.87
N HIS A 354 1.50 31.80 10.59
CA HIS A 354 2.35 31.35 9.51
C HIS A 354 3.26 30.21 9.95
N SER A 355 3.69 29.37 8.99
CA SER A 355 4.43 28.13 9.27
C SER A 355 5.76 28.34 10.00
N ASN A 356 6.41 29.50 9.85
CA ASN A 356 7.62 29.86 10.57
C ASN A 356 7.43 30.04 12.09
N GLU A 357 6.19 30.14 12.57
CA GLU A 357 5.87 30.32 14.00
C GLU A 357 5.56 28.96 14.68
N PHE A 358 5.36 27.88 13.91
CA PHE A 358 4.79 26.64 14.42
C PHE A 358 5.66 25.94 15.45
N GLU A 359 6.98 25.90 15.23
CA GLU A 359 7.90 25.25 16.15
C GLU A 359 7.90 25.92 17.52
N ALA A 360 7.88 27.26 17.54
CA ALA A 360 7.81 28.03 18.77
C ALA A 360 6.48 27.83 19.53
N LEU A 361 5.38 27.66 18.80
CA LEU A 361 4.04 27.49 19.39
C LEU A 361 3.77 26.06 19.87
N LEU A 362 4.26 25.06 19.15
CA LEU A 362 3.95 23.64 19.42
C LEU A 362 5.06 22.92 20.19
N GLY A 363 6.30 23.45 20.19
CA GLY A 363 7.48 22.76 20.73
C GLY A 363 8.03 21.65 19.81
N PHE A 364 7.52 21.53 18.57
CA PHE A 364 7.99 20.61 17.55
C PHE A 364 7.69 21.16 16.16
N HIS A 365 8.47 20.73 15.17
CA HIS A 365 8.22 21.09 13.76
C HIS A 365 7.05 20.25 13.23
N GLY A 366 5.90 20.90 13.04
CA GLY A 366 4.67 20.30 12.53
C GLY A 366 4.60 20.29 11.00
N ARG A 367 3.39 20.01 10.46
CA ARG A 367 3.10 20.20 9.04
C ARG A 367 2.76 21.65 8.77
N ASP A 368 3.10 22.15 7.58
CA ASP A 368 2.72 23.51 7.19
C ASP A 368 1.21 23.68 6.99
N GLU A 369 0.52 22.58 6.67
CA GLU A 369 -0.91 22.62 6.36
C GLU A 369 -1.77 22.18 7.54
N MET A 370 -2.91 22.85 7.72
CA MET A 370 -4.01 22.40 8.58
C MET A 370 -4.71 21.17 8.00
N ILE A 371 -4.93 21.18 6.67
CA ILE A 371 -5.43 20.05 5.88
C ILE A 371 -4.69 20.05 4.55
N HIS A 372 -3.99 18.93 4.27
CA HIS A 372 -3.30 18.77 2.99
C HIS A 372 -4.31 18.56 1.85
N ARG A 373 -4.02 19.09 0.66
CA ARG A 373 -4.91 18.98 -0.53
C ARG A 373 -5.29 17.55 -0.89
N ASP A 374 -4.40 16.58 -0.68
CA ASP A 374 -4.69 15.16 -0.95
C ASP A 374 -5.62 14.54 0.11
N ASP A 375 -5.81 15.24 1.23
CA ASP A 375 -6.68 14.87 2.35
C ASP A 375 -7.93 15.76 2.42
N LEU A 376 -8.25 16.49 1.34
CA LEU A 376 -9.33 17.46 1.25
C LEU A 376 -10.19 17.20 0.01
N VAL A 377 -11.49 17.36 0.18
CA VAL A 377 -12.50 17.27 -0.88
C VAL A 377 -13.39 18.49 -0.84
N ILE A 378 -13.57 19.12 -1.98
CA ILE A 378 -14.56 20.21 -2.15
C ILE A 378 -15.94 19.56 -2.20
N THR A 379 -16.86 20.03 -1.35
CA THR A 379 -18.23 19.52 -1.22
C THR A 379 -19.29 20.55 -1.61
N GLY A 380 -18.91 21.82 -1.65
CA GLY A 380 -19.81 22.94 -1.97
C GLY A 380 -19.31 23.79 -3.13
N VAL A 381 -20.17 24.66 -3.64
CA VAL A 381 -19.79 25.67 -4.65
C VAL A 381 -19.03 26.78 -3.94
N ILE A 382 -17.76 26.97 -4.31
CA ILE A 382 -16.97 28.12 -3.87
C ILE A 382 -17.27 29.25 -4.86
N THR A 383 -18.21 30.11 -4.51
CA THR A 383 -18.41 31.37 -5.24
C THR A 383 -17.27 32.31 -4.88
N GLY A 384 -16.35 32.51 -5.84
CA GLY A 384 -15.33 33.55 -5.79
C GLY A 384 -15.90 34.91 -6.09
#